data_98d0032747e9d599ca5289d5de5d1c6d
#
_entry.id   98d0032747e9d599ca5289d5de5d1c6d
#
_cell.length_a   1.000
_cell.length_b   1.000
_cell.length_c   1.000
_cell.angle_alpha   90.00
_cell.angle_beta   90.00
_cell.angle_gamma   90.00
#
_symmetry.space_group_name_H-M   'P 1'
#
loop_
_entity.id
_entity.type
_entity.pdbx_description
1 polymer ?
#
loop_
_entity_poly.entity_id
_entity_poly.type
_entity_poly.pdbx_seq_one_letter_code
_entity_poly.pdbx_strand_id
1 'polypeptide(L)'
;VSNPWLSLMTRFVGGLQVRVHPLSGWNATGGVVLYSGSSKKFPAIALDEPEARGYRLGRSGVKTLFTKAPDGISPVPSAFFDPSALSFIGQRLLGAMSSIDPQNYVYYQRRLAEFQSRTDTTVGVGRQLLKGLVILDLTGASGKWIVAAAESPIRPPDRVMELWRKGKSLETLAIALNDASRKNWVIAVDPWTPSTVREKTRGLPRVADIPPPSHEKEMLTILHDVYLTV
;
A
#
# COMPACT_ATOMS: atom_id res chain seq x y z
N VAL A 1 15.93 6.55 0.18
CA VAL A 1 14.92 5.63 0.74
C VAL A 1 14.69 4.49 -0.23
N SER A 2 14.70 3.26 0.26
CA SER A 2 14.70 2.05 -0.58
C SER A 2 13.33 1.69 -1.16
N ASN A 3 12.30 1.68 -0.35
CA ASN A 3 10.96 1.25 -0.76
C ASN A 3 10.12 2.43 -1.28
N PRO A 4 9.35 2.28 -2.38
CA PRO A 4 8.57 3.40 -2.94
C PRO A 4 7.47 3.91 -2.00
N TRP A 5 6.77 3.04 -1.26
CA TRP A 5 5.77 3.45 -0.27
C TRP A 5 6.42 4.19 0.90
N LEU A 6 7.56 3.65 1.38
CA LEU A 6 8.34 4.28 2.43
C LEU A 6 8.86 5.66 1.98
N SER A 7 9.22 5.81 0.70
CA SER A 7 9.63 7.10 0.12
C SER A 7 8.52 8.14 0.20
N LEU A 8 7.28 7.76 -0.12
CA LEU A 8 6.14 8.67 -0.02
C LEU A 8 5.86 9.07 1.44
N MET A 9 5.90 8.11 2.35
CA MET A 9 5.70 8.37 3.78
C MET A 9 6.81 9.25 4.34
N THR A 10 8.08 8.97 3.98
CA THR A 10 9.24 9.79 4.40
C THR A 10 9.11 11.22 3.87
N ARG A 11 8.63 11.39 2.65
CA ARG A 11 8.37 12.71 2.05
C ARG A 11 7.32 13.49 2.83
N PHE A 12 6.24 12.84 3.25
CA PHE A 12 5.21 13.46 4.07
C PHE A 12 5.75 13.86 5.45
N VAL A 13 6.35 12.92 6.17
CA VAL A 13 6.86 13.15 7.54
C VAL A 13 8.04 14.13 7.56
N GLY A 14 8.92 14.06 6.56
CA GLY A 14 10.07 14.95 6.42
C GLY A 14 9.69 16.38 6.01
N GLY A 15 8.59 16.53 5.27
CA GLY A 15 8.11 17.83 4.81
C GLY A 15 9.19 18.65 4.11
N LEU A 16 9.34 19.92 4.51
CA LEU A 16 10.33 20.84 3.94
C LEU A 16 11.76 20.63 4.47
N GLN A 17 11.92 19.87 5.56
CA GLN A 17 13.24 19.65 6.18
C GLN A 17 14.06 18.56 5.47
N VAL A 18 13.43 17.74 4.62
CA VAL A 18 14.07 16.57 4.01
C VAL A 18 13.83 16.53 2.52
N ARG A 19 14.90 16.32 1.74
CA ARG A 19 14.80 15.88 0.35
C ARG A 19 14.92 14.37 0.30
N VAL A 20 13.86 13.71 -0.17
CA VAL A 20 13.84 12.26 -0.30
C VAL A 20 14.31 11.87 -1.71
N HIS A 21 15.36 11.07 -1.78
CA HIS A 21 15.85 10.45 -3.01
C HIS A 21 15.42 8.98 -2.99
N PRO A 22 14.37 8.58 -3.72
CA PRO A 22 13.96 7.19 -3.78
C PRO A 22 14.98 6.37 -4.58
N LEU A 23 15.24 5.14 -4.12
CA LEU A 23 16.08 4.17 -4.84
C LEU A 23 15.23 3.25 -5.73
N SER A 24 13.93 3.29 -5.59
CA SER A 24 12.98 2.52 -6.39
C SER A 24 11.72 3.30 -6.68
N GLY A 25 11.03 2.89 -7.72
CA GLY A 25 9.74 3.42 -8.14
C GLY A 25 8.77 2.34 -8.56
N TRP A 26 7.61 2.73 -9.07
CA TRP A 26 6.64 1.83 -9.65
C TRP A 26 6.67 1.86 -11.18
N ASN A 27 6.45 0.69 -11.78
CA ASN A 27 6.08 0.60 -13.19
C ASN A 27 4.55 0.74 -13.37
N ALA A 28 4.10 0.72 -14.62
CA ALA A 28 2.67 0.84 -14.97
C ALA A 28 1.76 -0.28 -14.40
N THR A 29 2.33 -1.38 -13.92
CA THR A 29 1.59 -2.50 -13.33
C THR A 29 1.69 -2.56 -11.80
N GLY A 30 2.22 -1.50 -11.16
CA GLY A 30 2.44 -1.47 -9.71
C GLY A 30 3.65 -2.29 -9.24
N GLY A 31 4.46 -2.83 -10.17
CA GLY A 31 5.71 -3.49 -9.85
C GLY A 31 6.80 -2.51 -9.45
N VAL A 32 7.78 -2.96 -8.67
CA VAL A 32 8.91 -2.14 -8.23
C VAL A 32 10.01 -2.12 -9.28
N VAL A 33 10.47 -0.92 -9.64
CA VAL A 33 11.62 -0.68 -10.53
C VAL A 33 12.75 -0.06 -9.73
N LEU A 34 13.95 -0.60 -9.84
CA LEU A 34 15.13 -0.04 -9.20
C LEU A 34 15.72 1.10 -10.05
N TYR A 35 16.05 2.21 -9.41
CA TYR A 35 16.81 3.28 -10.08
C TYR A 35 18.32 3.01 -9.95
N SER A 36 19.05 3.28 -11.01
CA SER A 36 20.51 3.26 -10.99
C SER A 36 21.04 4.46 -10.19
N GLY A 37 21.65 4.20 -9.05
CA GLY A 37 22.28 5.24 -8.25
C GLY A 37 22.65 4.72 -6.86
N SER A 38 23.92 4.84 -6.48
CA SER A 38 24.35 4.51 -5.12
C SER A 38 24.38 5.77 -4.27
N SER A 39 23.57 5.83 -3.23
CA SER A 39 23.63 6.89 -2.23
C SER A 39 24.76 6.64 -1.21
N LYS A 40 26.00 6.58 -1.66
CA LYS A 40 27.16 6.48 -0.75
C LYS A 40 27.41 7.76 0.06
N LYS A 41 26.82 8.89 -0.32
CA LYS A 41 27.09 10.22 0.27
C LYS A 41 26.04 10.67 1.28
N PHE A 42 24.87 10.04 1.35
CA PHE A 42 23.75 10.47 2.18
C PHE A 42 23.27 9.35 3.10
N PRO A 43 22.74 9.67 4.29
CA PRO A 43 22.08 8.68 5.12
C PRO A 43 20.96 7.99 4.33
N ALA A 44 20.82 6.68 4.49
CA ALA A 44 19.80 5.90 3.82
C ALA A 44 18.82 5.32 4.83
N ILE A 45 17.54 5.26 4.45
CA ILE A 45 16.51 4.53 5.19
C ILE A 45 16.07 3.37 4.31
N ALA A 46 16.21 2.16 4.82
CA ALA A 46 15.74 0.93 4.22
C ALA A 46 14.62 0.33 5.06
N LEU A 47 13.72 -0.40 4.42
CA LEU A 47 12.62 -1.04 5.10
C LEU A 47 13.13 -2.12 6.07
N ASP A 48 14.04 -2.99 5.58
CA ASP A 48 14.67 -4.02 6.39
C ASP A 48 16.10 -4.33 5.94
N GLU A 49 16.78 -5.23 6.66
CA GLU A 49 18.13 -5.64 6.33
C GLU A 49 18.26 -6.37 4.98
N PRO A 50 17.36 -7.31 4.58
CA PRO A 50 17.35 -7.88 3.26
C PRO A 50 17.30 -6.85 2.14
N GLU A 51 16.41 -5.84 2.28
CA GLU A 51 16.29 -4.76 1.30
C GLU A 51 17.55 -3.89 1.26
N ALA A 52 18.10 -3.52 2.42
CA ALA A 52 19.36 -2.77 2.50
C ALA A 52 20.51 -3.49 1.80
N ARG A 53 20.61 -4.82 1.95
CA ARG A 53 21.60 -5.64 1.25
C ARG A 53 21.35 -5.71 -0.26
N GLY A 54 20.09 -5.88 -0.67
CA GLY A 54 19.69 -5.92 -2.08
C GLY A 54 20.07 -4.66 -2.84
N TYR A 55 19.96 -3.49 -2.21
CA TYR A 55 20.39 -2.21 -2.78
C TYR A 55 21.90 -1.94 -2.63
N ARG A 56 22.66 -2.87 -2.04
CA ARG A 56 24.09 -2.67 -1.74
C ARG A 56 24.38 -1.41 -0.95
N LEU A 57 23.48 -1.05 -0.06
CA LEU A 57 23.69 0.05 0.85
C LEU A 57 24.76 -0.36 1.88
N GLY A 58 25.80 0.45 2.03
CA GLY A 58 26.87 0.21 3.02
C GLY A 58 26.29 0.27 4.45
N ARG A 59 26.93 -0.44 5.41
CA ARG A 59 26.47 -0.48 6.81
C ARG A 59 26.52 0.87 7.50
N SER A 60 27.43 1.75 7.10
CA SER A 60 27.57 3.10 7.66
C SER A 60 26.49 4.03 7.10
N GLY A 61 25.70 4.65 7.98
CA GLY A 61 24.67 5.63 7.61
C GLY A 61 23.34 5.03 7.11
N VAL A 62 23.17 3.71 7.14
CA VAL A 62 21.88 3.07 6.82
C VAL A 62 21.10 2.83 8.11
N LYS A 63 19.83 3.27 8.12
CA LYS A 63 18.84 2.94 9.16
C LYS A 63 17.82 1.99 8.58
N THR A 64 17.62 0.85 9.21
CA THR A 64 16.57 -0.09 8.87
C THR A 64 15.39 0.07 9.82
N LEU A 65 14.17 0.01 9.30
CA LEU A 65 12.96 0.08 10.13
C LEU A 65 12.73 -1.23 10.87
N PHE A 66 13.09 -2.34 10.23
CA PHE A 66 12.92 -3.68 10.74
C PHE A 66 14.19 -4.51 10.47
N THR A 67 14.47 -5.50 11.32
CA THR A 67 15.47 -6.54 10.99
C THR A 67 14.98 -7.38 9.81
N LYS A 68 13.70 -7.78 9.87
CA LYS A 68 12.95 -8.41 8.78
C LYS A 68 11.60 -7.72 8.71
N ALA A 69 11.20 -7.30 7.51
CA ALA A 69 9.89 -6.66 7.32
C ALA A 69 8.76 -7.64 7.71
N PRO A 70 7.71 -7.15 8.38
CA PRO A 70 6.51 -7.93 8.61
C PRO A 70 5.86 -8.38 7.30
N ASP A 71 5.06 -9.43 7.37
CA ASP A 71 4.28 -9.88 6.21
C ASP A 71 3.35 -8.77 5.69
N GLY A 72 3.12 -8.75 4.38
CA GLY A 72 2.28 -7.74 3.74
C GLY A 72 3.00 -6.43 3.38
N ILE A 73 4.33 -6.35 3.54
CA ILE A 73 5.11 -5.20 3.08
C ILE A 73 5.76 -5.46 1.71
N SER A 74 6.18 -6.69 1.44
CA SER A 74 6.80 -7.09 0.18
C SER A 74 6.53 -8.59 -0.08
N PRO A 75 6.33 -9.04 -1.33
CA PRO A 75 6.26 -8.27 -2.58
C PRO A 75 4.92 -7.51 -2.77
N VAL A 76 3.87 -7.88 -2.02
CA VAL A 76 2.56 -7.24 -2.06
C VAL A 76 2.47 -6.22 -0.93
N PRO A 77 2.22 -4.93 -1.20
CA PRO A 77 2.32 -3.86 -0.21
C PRO A 77 1.07 -3.71 0.66
N SER A 78 0.42 -4.79 1.08
CA SER A 78 -0.86 -4.75 1.80
C SER A 78 -0.78 -4.04 3.16
N ALA A 79 0.40 -3.99 3.79
CA ALA A 79 0.58 -3.24 5.04
C ALA A 79 0.49 -1.73 4.85
N PHE A 80 0.79 -1.20 3.65
CA PHE A 80 0.62 0.21 3.35
C PHE A 80 -0.85 0.58 3.03
N PHE A 81 -1.72 -0.41 2.92
CA PHE A 81 -3.17 -0.28 2.82
C PHE A 81 -3.89 -0.69 4.12
N ASP A 82 -3.17 -0.80 5.22
CA ASP A 82 -3.72 -1.10 6.54
C ASP A 82 -3.52 0.11 7.46
N PRO A 83 -4.58 0.81 7.90
CA PRO A 83 -4.44 2.00 8.75
C PRO A 83 -3.64 1.74 10.03
N SER A 84 -3.80 0.56 10.63
CA SER A 84 -3.06 0.20 11.85
C SER A 84 -1.58 -0.04 11.57
N ALA A 85 -1.25 -0.72 10.49
CA ALA A 85 0.13 -0.96 10.07
C ALA A 85 0.84 0.34 9.66
N LEU A 86 0.13 1.29 9.02
CA LEU A 86 0.67 2.61 8.68
C LEU A 86 1.15 3.37 9.91
N SER A 87 0.37 3.37 11.00
CA SER A 87 0.76 4.00 12.26
C SER A 87 2.03 3.36 12.82
N PHE A 88 2.14 2.04 12.80
CA PHE A 88 3.31 1.31 13.28
C PHE A 88 4.56 1.58 12.43
N ILE A 89 4.43 1.52 11.10
CA ILE A 89 5.52 1.86 10.16
C ILE A 89 5.98 3.30 10.38
N GLY A 90 5.02 4.23 10.58
CA GLY A 90 5.30 5.64 10.84
C GLY A 90 6.12 5.87 12.10
N GLN A 91 5.84 5.17 13.19
CA GLN A 91 6.62 5.27 14.43
C GLN A 91 8.06 4.76 14.22
N ARG A 92 8.25 3.67 13.48
CA ARG A 92 9.58 3.18 13.13
C ARG A 92 10.34 4.16 12.25
N LEU A 93 9.64 4.75 11.28
CA LEU A 93 10.22 5.80 10.42
C LEU A 93 10.64 7.03 11.22
N LEU A 94 9.82 7.50 12.16
CA LEU A 94 10.15 8.60 13.06
C LEU A 94 11.45 8.31 13.82
N GLY A 95 11.60 7.11 14.39
CA GLY A 95 12.82 6.70 15.07
C GLY A 95 14.05 6.73 14.17
N ALA A 96 13.92 6.24 12.93
CA ALA A 96 15.01 6.27 11.95
C ALA A 96 15.39 7.70 11.55
N MET A 97 14.41 8.56 11.24
CA MET A 97 14.64 9.96 10.87
C MET A 97 15.27 10.74 12.02
N SER A 98 14.78 10.57 13.25
CA SER A 98 15.31 11.24 14.43
C SER A 98 16.74 10.82 14.75
N SER A 99 17.14 9.60 14.45
CA SER A 99 18.52 9.16 14.63
C SER A 99 19.49 9.71 13.57
N ILE A 100 18.96 10.14 12.41
CA ILE A 100 19.71 10.79 11.32
C ILE A 100 19.81 12.30 11.60
N ASP A 101 18.71 12.90 12.03
CA ASP A 101 18.56 14.35 12.22
C ASP A 101 17.80 14.64 13.53
N PRO A 102 18.52 14.56 14.69
CA PRO A 102 17.91 14.74 16.01
C PRO A 102 17.30 16.11 16.26
N GLN A 103 17.85 17.15 15.63
CA GLN A 103 17.42 18.54 15.85
C GLN A 103 15.99 18.77 15.34
N ASN A 104 15.54 18.02 14.36
CA ASN A 104 14.20 18.13 13.77
C ASN A 104 13.19 17.11 14.32
N TYR A 105 13.51 16.40 15.43
CA TYR A 105 12.64 15.38 16.01
C TYR A 105 11.20 15.88 16.26
N VAL A 106 11.05 17.03 16.91
CA VAL A 106 9.72 17.61 17.23
C VAL A 106 8.94 17.94 15.96
N TYR A 107 9.61 18.39 14.91
CA TYR A 107 8.99 18.64 13.62
C TYR A 107 8.46 17.35 13.01
N TYR A 108 9.29 16.29 12.95
CA TYR A 108 8.89 15.00 12.40
C TYR A 108 7.76 14.35 13.20
N GLN A 109 7.78 14.48 14.53
CA GLN A 109 6.73 14.00 15.40
C GLN A 109 5.37 14.66 15.11
N ARG A 110 5.35 15.98 14.92
CA ARG A 110 4.15 16.72 14.55
C ARG A 110 3.64 16.31 13.17
N ARG A 111 4.54 16.14 12.20
CA ARG A 111 4.18 15.71 10.86
C ARG A 111 3.63 14.28 10.84
N LEU A 112 4.18 13.38 11.65
CA LEU A 112 3.64 12.03 11.81
C LEU A 112 2.25 12.06 12.44
N ALA A 113 2.02 12.86 13.47
CA ALA A 113 0.69 13.04 14.06
C ALA A 113 -0.32 13.59 13.04
N GLU A 114 0.09 14.55 12.21
CA GLU A 114 -0.72 15.04 11.10
C GLU A 114 -1.03 13.93 10.09
N PHE A 115 -0.05 13.11 9.72
CA PHE A 115 -0.24 11.97 8.82
C PHE A 115 -1.30 11.00 9.37
N GLN A 116 -1.21 10.65 10.65
CA GLN A 116 -2.15 9.75 11.31
C GLN A 116 -3.57 10.35 11.34
N SER A 117 -3.70 11.61 11.74
CA SER A 117 -5.00 12.30 11.74
C SER A 117 -5.63 12.38 10.34
N ARG A 118 -4.84 12.66 9.31
CA ARG A 118 -5.32 12.68 7.92
C ARG A 118 -5.67 11.28 7.41
N THR A 119 -4.96 10.24 7.86
CA THR A 119 -5.30 8.85 7.58
C THR A 119 -6.69 8.51 8.12
N ASP A 120 -6.96 8.86 9.39
CA ASP A 120 -8.26 8.62 10.03
C ASP A 120 -9.39 9.41 9.32
N THR A 121 -9.11 10.65 8.95
CA THR A 121 -10.03 11.49 8.17
C THR A 121 -10.33 10.85 6.81
N THR A 122 -9.32 10.33 6.12
CA THR A 122 -9.49 9.66 4.82
C THR A 122 -10.37 8.42 4.94
N VAL A 123 -10.16 7.61 5.99
CA VAL A 123 -11.04 6.46 6.29
C VAL A 123 -12.46 6.93 6.60
N GLY A 124 -12.62 8.03 7.34
CA GLY A 124 -13.92 8.64 7.60
C GLY A 124 -14.67 9.06 6.32
N VAL A 125 -13.96 9.69 5.38
CA VAL A 125 -14.51 10.01 4.05
C VAL A 125 -14.87 8.73 3.29
N GLY A 126 -14.00 7.72 3.33
CA GLY A 126 -14.27 6.41 2.71
C GLY A 126 -15.58 5.79 3.23
N ARG A 127 -15.86 5.87 4.53
CA ARG A 127 -17.13 5.38 5.10
C ARG A 127 -18.36 6.07 4.52
N GLN A 128 -18.26 7.36 4.18
CA GLN A 128 -19.36 8.07 3.53
C GLN A 128 -19.52 7.66 2.07
N LEU A 129 -18.39 7.52 1.35
CA LEU A 129 -18.39 7.13 -0.07
C LEU A 129 -18.90 5.70 -0.30
N LEU A 130 -18.50 4.77 0.58
CA LEU A 130 -18.85 3.35 0.46
C LEU A 130 -20.14 2.95 1.19
N LYS A 131 -20.85 3.92 1.76
CA LYS A 131 -22.09 3.66 2.50
C LYS A 131 -23.14 2.96 1.64
N GLY A 132 -23.69 1.88 2.17
CA GLY A 132 -24.74 1.08 1.50
C GLY A 132 -24.23 0.22 0.33
N LEU A 133 -22.93 0.25 0.01
CA LEU A 133 -22.36 -0.62 -1.01
C LEU A 133 -22.02 -2.00 -0.42
N VAL A 134 -22.35 -3.05 -1.17
CA VAL A 134 -21.82 -4.39 -0.94
C VAL A 134 -20.67 -4.60 -1.91
N ILE A 135 -19.50 -4.94 -1.38
CA ILE A 135 -18.25 -5.00 -2.16
C ILE A 135 -17.70 -6.40 -2.12
N LEU A 136 -17.57 -7.04 -3.28
CA LEU A 136 -16.78 -8.26 -3.43
C LEU A 136 -15.31 -7.86 -3.60
N ASP A 137 -14.54 -7.99 -2.53
CA ASP A 137 -13.13 -7.61 -2.50
C ASP A 137 -12.25 -8.76 -3.02
N LEU A 138 -11.73 -8.60 -4.24
CA LEU A 138 -10.78 -9.50 -4.89
C LEU A 138 -9.38 -8.88 -4.99
N THR A 139 -9.13 -7.80 -4.27
CA THR A 139 -7.84 -7.08 -4.31
C THR A 139 -6.71 -7.90 -3.70
N GLY A 140 -5.50 -7.70 -4.21
CA GLY A 140 -4.30 -8.32 -3.69
C GLY A 140 -3.67 -7.54 -2.53
N ALA A 141 -3.77 -6.19 -2.54
CA ALA A 141 -3.15 -5.32 -1.54
C ALA A 141 -4.17 -4.43 -0.80
N SER A 142 -5.14 -3.86 -1.52
CA SER A 142 -5.98 -2.76 -1.01
C SER A 142 -7.11 -3.22 -0.07
N GLY A 143 -7.31 -4.52 0.14
CA GLY A 143 -8.48 -5.06 0.85
C GLY A 143 -8.64 -4.53 2.28
N LYS A 144 -7.57 -4.42 3.06
CA LYS A 144 -7.67 -3.88 4.43
C LYS A 144 -8.08 -2.42 4.47
N TRP A 145 -7.70 -1.65 3.45
CA TRP A 145 -8.11 -0.25 3.31
C TRP A 145 -9.60 -0.15 2.98
N ILE A 146 -10.10 -1.00 2.08
CA ILE A 146 -11.53 -1.10 1.78
C ILE A 146 -12.32 -1.51 3.03
N VAL A 147 -11.89 -2.57 3.72
CA VAL A 147 -12.53 -3.08 4.95
C VAL A 147 -12.59 -2.03 6.06
N ALA A 148 -11.60 -1.13 6.17
CA ALA A 148 -11.60 -0.07 7.18
C ALA A 148 -12.75 0.94 7.00
N ALA A 149 -13.33 1.03 5.80
CA ALA A 149 -14.37 1.98 5.45
C ALA A 149 -15.71 1.32 5.06
N ALA A 150 -15.70 0.15 4.44
CA ALA A 150 -16.90 -0.51 3.93
C ALA A 150 -17.76 -1.12 5.06
N GLU A 151 -19.09 -0.99 4.94
CA GLU A 151 -20.04 -1.62 5.86
C GLU A 151 -20.21 -3.13 5.59
N SER A 152 -20.14 -3.53 4.34
CA SER A 152 -20.43 -4.91 3.91
C SER A 152 -19.37 -5.44 2.91
N PRO A 153 -18.09 -5.52 3.31
CA PRO A 153 -17.07 -6.11 2.48
C PRO A 153 -17.17 -7.65 2.50
N ILE A 154 -17.17 -8.26 1.34
CA ILE A 154 -17.15 -9.71 1.16
C ILE A 154 -15.80 -10.08 0.57
N ARG A 155 -14.93 -10.67 1.40
CA ARG A 155 -13.62 -11.13 0.96
C ARG A 155 -13.55 -12.65 1.01
N PRO A 156 -13.19 -13.31 -0.10
CA PRO A 156 -12.92 -14.74 -0.09
C PRO A 156 -11.77 -15.08 0.87
N PRO A 157 -11.82 -16.24 1.55
CA PRO A 157 -10.71 -16.68 2.40
C PRO A 157 -9.38 -16.73 1.61
N ASP A 158 -8.26 -16.43 2.26
CA ASP A 158 -6.94 -16.39 1.62
C ASP A 158 -6.58 -17.70 0.91
N ARG A 159 -7.01 -18.85 1.47
CA ARG A 159 -6.85 -20.17 0.83
C ARG A 159 -7.56 -20.24 -0.51
N VAL A 160 -8.74 -19.64 -0.64
CA VAL A 160 -9.52 -19.61 -1.89
C VAL A 160 -8.84 -18.69 -2.90
N MET A 161 -8.41 -17.50 -2.46
CA MET A 161 -7.64 -16.57 -3.30
C MET A 161 -6.36 -17.22 -3.82
N GLU A 162 -5.68 -18.03 -3.02
CA GLU A 162 -4.48 -18.74 -3.43
C GLU A 162 -4.76 -19.87 -4.45
N LEU A 163 -5.89 -20.56 -4.31
CA LEU A 163 -6.33 -21.54 -5.35
C LEU A 163 -6.59 -20.84 -6.68
N TRP A 164 -7.29 -19.72 -6.67
CA TRP A 164 -7.57 -18.93 -7.87
C TRP A 164 -6.29 -18.37 -8.51
N ARG A 165 -5.33 -17.93 -7.68
CA ARG A 165 -4.00 -17.51 -8.18
C ARG A 165 -3.29 -18.60 -8.95
N LYS A 166 -3.45 -19.86 -8.52
CA LYS A 166 -2.89 -21.05 -9.18
C LYS A 166 -3.75 -21.57 -10.34
N GLY A 167 -4.82 -20.86 -10.71
CA GLY A 167 -5.76 -21.29 -11.75
C GLY A 167 -6.62 -22.49 -11.37
N LYS A 168 -6.75 -22.79 -10.06
CA LYS A 168 -7.56 -23.90 -9.54
C LYS A 168 -8.91 -23.39 -9.03
N SER A 169 -9.93 -24.26 -9.06
CA SER A 169 -11.30 -23.96 -8.59
C SER A 169 -11.90 -22.68 -9.22
N LEU A 170 -11.64 -22.44 -10.50
CA LEU A 170 -12.14 -21.26 -11.21
C LEU A 170 -13.67 -21.27 -11.38
N GLU A 171 -14.31 -22.42 -11.26
CA GLU A 171 -15.77 -22.55 -11.19
C GLU A 171 -16.35 -21.82 -9.97
N THR A 172 -15.69 -21.91 -8.82
CA THR A 172 -16.14 -21.17 -7.62
C THR A 172 -15.96 -19.66 -7.76
N LEU A 173 -14.93 -19.21 -8.46
CA LEU A 173 -14.76 -17.80 -8.83
C LEU A 173 -15.91 -17.36 -9.76
N ALA A 174 -16.24 -18.15 -10.79
CA ALA A 174 -17.33 -17.84 -11.71
C ALA A 174 -18.68 -17.72 -10.98
N ILE A 175 -18.94 -18.61 -10.02
CA ILE A 175 -20.15 -18.53 -9.17
C ILE A 175 -20.17 -17.22 -8.36
N ALA A 176 -19.06 -16.87 -7.70
CA ALA A 176 -18.95 -15.63 -6.91
C ALA A 176 -19.15 -14.37 -7.77
N LEU A 177 -18.58 -14.33 -8.97
CA LEU A 177 -18.73 -13.22 -9.91
C LEU A 177 -20.16 -13.11 -10.47
N ASN A 178 -20.80 -14.22 -10.79
CA ASN A 178 -22.20 -14.25 -11.23
C ASN A 178 -23.14 -13.77 -10.11
N ASP A 179 -22.89 -14.19 -8.87
CA ASP A 179 -23.69 -13.74 -7.73
C ASP A 179 -23.53 -12.24 -7.49
N ALA A 180 -22.28 -11.73 -7.54
CA ALA A 180 -22.00 -10.31 -7.43
C ALA A 180 -22.72 -9.50 -8.51
N SER A 181 -22.66 -9.95 -9.77
CA SER A 181 -23.33 -9.30 -10.90
C SER A 181 -24.85 -9.30 -10.75
N ARG A 182 -25.47 -10.44 -10.38
CA ARG A 182 -26.92 -10.54 -10.15
C ARG A 182 -27.42 -9.66 -9.01
N LYS A 183 -26.63 -9.54 -7.95
CA LYS A 183 -26.95 -8.75 -6.76
C LYS A 183 -26.49 -7.30 -6.86
N ASN A 184 -25.97 -6.91 -8.02
CA ASN A 184 -25.46 -5.56 -8.28
C ASN A 184 -24.39 -5.08 -7.28
N TRP A 185 -23.52 -6.00 -6.81
CA TRP A 185 -22.38 -5.67 -5.96
C TRP A 185 -21.27 -4.99 -6.74
N VAL A 186 -20.44 -4.22 -6.06
CA VAL A 186 -19.18 -3.72 -6.62
C VAL A 186 -18.13 -4.82 -6.53
N ILE A 187 -17.39 -5.05 -7.62
CA ILE A 187 -16.28 -6.02 -7.65
C ILE A 187 -14.98 -5.22 -7.65
N ALA A 188 -14.25 -5.24 -6.54
CA ALA A 188 -13.00 -4.50 -6.43
C ALA A 188 -11.80 -5.36 -6.80
N VAL A 189 -10.95 -4.85 -7.69
CA VAL A 189 -9.67 -5.42 -8.10
C VAL A 189 -8.58 -4.36 -8.07
N ASP A 190 -7.31 -4.77 -7.96
CA ASP A 190 -6.16 -3.88 -7.93
C ASP A 190 -4.97 -4.46 -8.74
N PRO A 191 -3.86 -3.73 -8.92
CA PRO A 191 -2.70 -4.23 -9.67
C PRO A 191 -2.13 -5.56 -9.16
N TRP A 192 -2.33 -5.87 -7.89
CA TRP A 192 -1.84 -7.11 -7.24
C TRP A 192 -2.87 -8.24 -7.21
N THR A 193 -4.08 -8.00 -7.71
CA THR A 193 -5.06 -9.06 -7.95
C THR A 193 -4.48 -10.08 -8.92
N PRO A 194 -4.55 -11.39 -8.64
CA PRO A 194 -4.04 -12.41 -9.55
C PRO A 194 -4.59 -12.26 -10.97
N SER A 195 -3.72 -12.42 -11.98
CA SER A 195 -4.09 -12.26 -13.40
C SER A 195 -5.28 -13.15 -13.78
N THR A 196 -5.29 -14.40 -13.29
CA THR A 196 -6.39 -15.35 -13.49
C THR A 196 -7.74 -14.82 -12.99
N VAL A 197 -7.74 -14.04 -11.90
CA VAL A 197 -8.94 -13.39 -11.35
C VAL A 197 -9.29 -12.16 -12.17
N ARG A 198 -8.32 -11.28 -12.46
CA ARG A 198 -8.54 -10.06 -13.26
C ARG A 198 -9.10 -10.37 -14.66
N GLU A 199 -8.62 -11.42 -15.31
CA GLU A 199 -9.14 -11.83 -16.61
C GLU A 199 -10.62 -12.20 -16.55
N LYS A 200 -11.05 -12.85 -15.47
CA LYS A 200 -12.47 -13.23 -15.29
C LYS A 200 -13.38 -12.06 -14.92
N THR A 201 -12.82 -10.94 -14.43
CA THR A 201 -13.63 -9.74 -14.13
C THR A 201 -13.81 -8.82 -15.34
N ARG A 202 -13.06 -9.03 -16.43
CA ARG A 202 -13.16 -8.20 -17.64
C ARG A 202 -14.55 -8.24 -18.24
N GLY A 203 -15.11 -7.07 -18.50
CA GLY A 203 -16.43 -6.93 -19.13
C GLY A 203 -17.62 -7.16 -18.19
N LEU A 204 -17.39 -7.48 -16.92
CA LEU A 204 -18.46 -7.54 -15.94
C LEU A 204 -18.92 -6.12 -15.55
N PRO A 205 -20.19 -5.95 -15.18
CA PRO A 205 -20.69 -4.67 -14.68
C PRO A 205 -20.08 -4.37 -13.30
N ARG A 206 -19.97 -3.05 -12.98
CA ARG A 206 -19.56 -2.58 -11.66
C ARG A 206 -18.21 -3.12 -11.16
N VAL A 207 -17.26 -3.28 -12.05
CA VAL A 207 -15.87 -3.58 -11.68
C VAL A 207 -15.15 -2.27 -11.36
N ALA A 208 -14.70 -2.13 -10.12
CA ALA A 208 -13.82 -1.08 -9.64
C ALA A 208 -12.36 -1.55 -9.82
N ASP A 209 -11.71 -1.10 -10.87
CA ASP A 209 -10.29 -1.41 -11.15
C ASP A 209 -9.41 -0.30 -10.56
N ILE A 210 -8.88 -0.54 -9.35
CA ILE A 210 -8.04 0.39 -8.61
C ILE A 210 -6.74 0.59 -9.39
N PRO A 211 -6.39 1.84 -9.72
CA PRO A 211 -5.21 2.12 -10.54
C PRO A 211 -3.91 1.83 -9.77
N PRO A 212 -2.81 1.56 -10.49
CA PRO A 212 -1.50 1.44 -9.87
C PRO A 212 -1.08 2.77 -9.23
N PRO A 213 -0.28 2.72 -8.14
CA PRO A 213 0.21 3.92 -7.48
C PRO A 213 1.13 4.73 -8.39
N SER A 214 1.18 6.05 -8.18
CA SER A 214 2.05 6.98 -8.89
C SER A 214 2.96 7.73 -7.92
N HIS A 215 4.22 7.96 -8.31
CA HIS A 215 5.18 8.78 -7.56
C HIS A 215 4.83 10.27 -7.53
N GLU A 216 4.01 10.72 -8.46
CA GLU A 216 3.58 12.11 -8.57
C GLU A 216 2.55 12.47 -7.51
N LYS A 217 1.83 11.46 -7.01
CA LYS A 217 0.79 11.64 -5.98
C LYS A 217 1.38 11.50 -4.57
N GLU A 218 0.78 12.21 -3.63
CA GLU A 218 1.02 11.95 -2.20
C GLU A 218 0.38 10.63 -1.78
N MET A 219 0.96 9.99 -0.75
CA MET A 219 0.47 8.70 -0.25
C MET A 219 -1.01 8.73 0.12
N LEU A 220 -1.45 9.75 0.84
CA LEU A 220 -2.86 9.89 1.26
C LEU A 220 -3.80 10.11 0.09
N THR A 221 -3.34 10.76 -0.99
CA THR A 221 -4.11 10.89 -2.23
C THR A 221 -4.30 9.53 -2.90
N ILE A 222 -3.24 8.71 -2.97
CA ILE A 222 -3.33 7.35 -3.51
C ILE A 222 -4.35 6.52 -2.71
N LEU A 223 -4.29 6.60 -1.39
CA LEU A 223 -5.20 5.88 -0.50
C LEU A 223 -6.64 6.38 -0.62
N HIS A 224 -6.85 7.69 -0.78
CA HIS A 224 -8.17 8.27 -1.02
C HIS A 224 -8.75 7.83 -2.38
N ASP A 225 -7.93 7.78 -3.42
CA ASP A 225 -8.33 7.35 -4.77
C ASP A 225 -8.87 5.91 -4.78
N VAL A 226 -8.43 5.04 -3.86
CA VAL A 226 -9.02 3.70 -3.69
C VAL A 226 -10.51 3.81 -3.43
N TYR A 227 -10.93 4.68 -2.50
CA TYR A 227 -12.36 4.86 -2.17
C TYR A 227 -13.16 5.53 -3.29
N LEU A 228 -12.54 6.43 -4.03
CA LEU A 228 -13.19 7.07 -5.18
C LEU A 228 -13.41 6.10 -6.35
N THR A 229 -12.55 5.07 -6.45
CA THR A 229 -12.63 4.08 -7.53
C THR A 229 -13.69 3.02 -7.22
N VAL A 230 -13.82 2.63 -5.96
CA VAL A 230 -14.80 1.65 -5.47
C VAL A 230 -16.20 2.27 -5.37
#